data_96a2f31794020b00cbc516615f280a0c
#
_entry.id   96a2f31794020b00cbc516615f280a0c
#
_cell.length_a   1.000
_cell.length_b   1.000
_cell.length_c   1.000
_cell.angle_alpha   90.00
_cell.angle_beta   90.00
_cell.angle_gamma   90.00
#
_symmetry.space_group_name_H-M   'P 1'
#
loop_
_entity.id
_entity.type
_entity.pdbx_description
1 polymer ?
#
loop_
_entity_poly.entity_id
_entity_poly.type
_entity_poly.pdbx_seq_one_letter_code
_entity_poly.pdbx_strand_id
1 'polypeptide(L)'
;MYKKYNYLCQTFWVLLLLTCVHEIRAESTYQIVEIDWCPQICPNNTQSGYVSEIIELIIAEVPGDFERIDLPWSRAIKLVHEGRAFALSAPAKKEAPELFYPSIPIGIQKMCFFVRKDSQWVYEGPLSLANLQIGVAKDASLEELNGYMYEHSEQFQLQPYHGRFLKQNINKLMKNRYDTFIFSRNSTLLELKRLNLLGEIKSAGCISEAPIYVAFSSADNYLQAAKYISKKFDIEMLKLAGSGQLDTILSKYNTGFTAAELIDYGNMKVKIY
;
A
#
# COMPACT_ATOMS: atom_id res chain seq x y z
N MET A 1 -24.91 -68.79 25.57
CA MET A 1 -25.63 -67.48 25.45
C MET A 1 -24.69 -66.25 25.50
N TYR A 2 -23.39 -66.38 25.17
CA TYR A 2 -22.39 -65.33 25.30
C TYR A 2 -21.83 -64.79 23.97
N LYS A 3 -22.22 -65.29 22.83
CA LYS A 3 -21.64 -64.88 21.50
C LYS A 3 -22.39 -63.74 20.81
N LYS A 4 -23.57 -63.33 21.25
CA LYS A 4 -24.35 -62.26 20.58
C LYS A 4 -24.03 -60.84 21.09
N TYR A 5 -23.39 -60.65 22.22
CA TYR A 5 -23.13 -59.36 22.84
C TYR A 5 -21.83 -58.69 22.27
N ASN A 6 -20.88 -59.45 21.73
CA ASN A 6 -19.62 -58.90 21.22
C ASN A 6 -19.76 -58.14 19.88
N TYR A 7 -20.74 -58.46 19.07
CA TYR A 7 -20.92 -57.78 17.77
C TYR A 7 -21.63 -56.44 17.92
N LEU A 8 -22.50 -56.24 18.89
CA LEU A 8 -23.14 -54.95 19.15
C LEU A 8 -22.16 -53.91 19.75
N CYS A 9 -21.20 -54.35 20.53
CA CYS A 9 -20.21 -53.46 21.12
C CYS A 9 -19.17 -53.02 20.12
N GLN A 10 -18.77 -53.89 19.18
CA GLN A 10 -17.81 -53.54 18.11
C GLN A 10 -18.40 -52.60 17.08
N THR A 11 -19.67 -52.72 16.69
CA THR A 11 -20.34 -51.81 15.77
C THR A 11 -20.58 -50.43 16.40
N PHE A 12 -20.78 -50.34 17.70
CA PHE A 12 -20.92 -49.03 18.38
C PHE A 12 -19.62 -48.23 18.43
N TRP A 13 -18.47 -48.91 18.60
CA TRP A 13 -17.16 -48.27 18.57
C TRP A 13 -16.74 -47.80 17.17
N VAL A 14 -17.10 -48.50 16.12
CA VAL A 14 -16.84 -48.10 14.72
C VAL A 14 -17.70 -46.90 14.30
N LEU A 15 -18.97 -46.83 14.77
CA LEU A 15 -19.83 -45.66 14.52
C LEU A 15 -19.34 -44.39 15.28
N LEU A 16 -18.76 -44.56 16.49
CA LEU A 16 -18.24 -43.44 17.27
C LEU A 16 -16.97 -42.82 16.66
N LEU A 17 -16.17 -43.59 15.93
CA LEU A 17 -14.97 -43.13 15.26
C LEU A 17 -15.26 -42.37 13.93
N LEU A 18 -16.42 -42.58 13.33
CA LEU A 18 -16.85 -41.92 12.10
C LEU A 18 -17.42 -40.50 12.31
N THR A 19 -17.76 -40.11 13.53
CA THR A 19 -18.34 -38.78 13.84
C THR A 19 -17.34 -37.74 14.28
N CYS A 20 -16.05 -38.06 14.40
CA CYS A 20 -14.99 -37.13 14.86
C CYS A 20 -14.07 -36.64 13.77
N VAL A 21 -14.42 -36.71 12.48
CA VAL A 21 -13.75 -35.92 11.45
C VAL A 21 -14.38 -34.53 11.44
N HIS A 22 -14.14 -33.76 12.50
CA HIS A 22 -14.14 -32.32 12.35
C HIS A 22 -12.96 -32.00 11.45
N GLU A 23 -13.22 -31.64 10.21
CA GLU A 23 -12.22 -30.90 9.39
C GLU A 23 -11.81 -29.69 10.23
N ILE A 24 -10.66 -29.77 10.88
CA ILE A 24 -9.94 -28.58 11.33
C ILE A 24 -9.53 -27.89 10.03
N ARG A 25 -10.43 -27.11 9.49
CA ARG A 25 -10.12 -26.13 8.46
C ARG A 25 -9.20 -25.16 9.17
N ALA A 26 -7.90 -25.32 8.99
CA ALA A 26 -6.95 -24.29 9.37
C ALA A 26 -7.39 -23.04 8.58
N GLU A 27 -8.06 -22.13 9.27
CA GLU A 27 -8.42 -20.83 8.72
C GLU A 27 -7.10 -20.13 8.43
N SER A 28 -6.76 -20.05 7.15
CA SER A 28 -5.49 -19.47 6.74
C SER A 28 -5.57 -17.97 6.97
N THR A 29 -4.76 -17.47 7.91
CA THR A 29 -4.61 -16.04 8.16
C THR A 29 -3.88 -15.39 6.99
N TYR A 30 -4.51 -14.43 6.35
CA TYR A 30 -3.96 -13.65 5.25
C TYR A 30 -3.18 -12.44 5.79
N GLN A 31 -1.88 -12.43 5.57
CA GLN A 31 -1.04 -11.31 6.00
C GLN A 31 -1.07 -10.19 4.96
N ILE A 32 -1.49 -8.99 5.39
CA ILE A 32 -1.42 -7.75 4.63
C ILE A 32 -0.23 -6.96 5.14
N VAL A 33 0.77 -6.78 4.29
CA VAL A 33 1.99 -6.05 4.67
C VAL A 33 1.82 -4.57 4.34
N GLU A 34 2.18 -3.72 5.28
CA GLU A 34 2.06 -2.28 5.17
C GLU A 34 3.32 -1.56 5.65
N ILE A 35 3.34 -0.24 5.49
CA ILE A 35 4.41 0.65 5.93
C ILE A 35 3.81 1.86 6.63
N ASP A 36 4.52 2.44 7.60
CA ASP A 36 4.15 3.74 8.18
C ASP A 36 4.27 4.85 7.13
N TRP A 37 3.15 5.22 6.54
CA TRP A 37 3.01 6.20 5.46
C TRP A 37 1.83 7.15 5.68
N CYS A 38 1.83 7.89 6.78
CA CYS A 38 0.78 8.86 7.09
C CYS A 38 0.69 9.99 6.03
N PRO A 39 -0.54 10.44 5.69
CA PRO A 39 -1.86 10.07 6.22
C PRO A 39 -2.50 8.85 5.54
N GLN A 40 -1.82 8.16 4.65
CA GLN A 40 -2.33 6.98 3.95
C GLN A 40 -2.49 5.80 4.91
N ILE A 41 -1.41 5.42 5.58
CA ILE A 41 -1.31 4.32 6.54
C ILE A 41 -0.58 4.82 7.78
N CYS A 42 -1.22 4.77 8.94
CA CYS A 42 -0.69 5.35 10.18
C CYS A 42 -0.79 4.33 11.33
N PRO A 43 0.03 3.28 11.36
CA PRO A 43 -0.15 2.14 12.28
C PRO A 43 -0.05 2.51 13.76
N ASN A 44 0.63 3.61 14.10
CA ASN A 44 0.89 4.04 15.48
C ASN A 44 0.10 5.28 15.90
N ASN A 45 -0.96 5.66 15.17
CA ASN A 45 -1.77 6.84 15.45
C ASN A 45 -3.21 6.46 15.82
N THR A 46 -3.91 7.38 16.48
CA THR A 46 -5.35 7.23 16.77
C THR A 46 -6.22 7.19 15.52
N GLN A 47 -5.74 7.76 14.42
CA GLN A 47 -6.34 7.64 13.09
C GLN A 47 -5.43 6.76 12.26
N SER A 48 -5.93 5.61 11.83
CA SER A 48 -5.14 4.56 11.15
C SER A 48 -4.69 4.92 9.73
N GLY A 49 -5.25 5.98 9.14
CA GLY A 49 -5.01 6.40 7.76
C GLY A 49 -6.13 5.97 6.82
N TYR A 50 -6.36 6.73 5.72
CA TYR A 50 -7.50 6.47 4.84
C TYR A 50 -7.41 5.11 4.14
N VAL A 51 -6.23 4.67 3.72
CA VAL A 51 -6.02 3.34 3.14
C VAL A 51 -6.35 2.26 4.15
N SER A 52 -5.88 2.41 5.38
CA SER A 52 -6.15 1.46 6.46
C SER A 52 -7.64 1.36 6.78
N GLU A 53 -8.34 2.49 6.89
CA GLU A 53 -9.80 2.51 7.16
C GLU A 53 -10.59 1.86 6.01
N ILE A 54 -10.21 2.10 4.75
CA ILE A 54 -10.86 1.47 3.60
C ILE A 54 -10.60 -0.04 3.59
N ILE A 55 -9.36 -0.48 3.82
CA ILE A 55 -9.01 -1.91 3.90
C ILE A 55 -9.83 -2.60 5.00
N GLU A 56 -9.90 -2.02 6.20
CA GLU A 56 -10.66 -2.56 7.33
C GLU A 56 -12.14 -2.79 6.99
N LEU A 57 -12.77 -1.82 6.31
CA LEU A 57 -14.16 -1.95 5.88
C LEU A 57 -14.33 -3.06 4.85
N ILE A 58 -13.40 -3.19 3.91
CA ILE A 58 -13.49 -4.19 2.84
C ILE A 58 -13.23 -5.59 3.36
N ILE A 59 -12.18 -5.80 4.17
CA ILE A 59 -11.86 -7.14 4.70
C ILE A 59 -12.94 -7.66 5.66
N ALA A 60 -13.72 -6.80 6.31
CA ALA A 60 -14.86 -7.20 7.12
C ALA A 60 -15.97 -7.89 6.29
N GLU A 61 -16.04 -7.63 4.98
CA GLU A 61 -17.01 -8.21 4.05
C GLU A 61 -16.43 -9.37 3.22
N VAL A 62 -15.18 -9.76 3.48
CA VAL A 62 -14.46 -10.81 2.74
C VAL A 62 -14.17 -11.98 3.67
N PRO A 63 -14.46 -13.24 3.25
CA PRO A 63 -14.14 -14.41 4.06
C PRO A 63 -12.64 -14.59 4.29
N GLY A 64 -12.26 -14.88 5.54
CA GLY A 64 -10.89 -15.16 5.97
C GLY A 64 -10.46 -14.29 7.13
N ASP A 65 -9.41 -14.72 7.82
CA ASP A 65 -8.75 -13.94 8.86
C ASP A 65 -7.65 -13.09 8.23
N PHE A 66 -7.57 -11.82 8.59
CA PHE A 66 -6.57 -10.90 8.07
C PHE A 66 -5.73 -10.31 9.20
N GLU A 67 -4.42 -10.37 9.03
CA GLU A 67 -3.44 -9.77 9.93
C GLU A 67 -2.66 -8.67 9.19
N ARG A 68 -2.46 -7.51 9.82
CA ARG A 68 -1.67 -6.40 9.26
C ARG A 68 -0.29 -6.38 9.89
N ILE A 69 0.76 -6.30 9.06
CA ILE A 69 2.16 -6.35 9.49
C ILE A 69 2.90 -5.14 8.94
N ASP A 70 3.50 -4.33 9.83
CA ASP A 70 4.34 -3.20 9.44
C ASP A 70 5.78 -3.65 9.15
N LEU A 71 6.28 -3.39 7.95
CA LEU A 71 7.63 -3.74 7.50
C LEU A 71 8.25 -2.62 6.66
N PRO A 72 9.59 -2.51 6.59
CA PRO A 72 10.26 -1.65 5.62
C PRO A 72 9.85 -2.00 4.19
N TRP A 73 9.63 -0.97 3.33
CA TRP A 73 9.02 -1.10 2.01
C TRP A 73 9.63 -2.18 1.11
N SER A 74 10.96 -2.17 0.94
CA SER A 74 11.66 -3.18 0.14
C SER A 74 11.41 -4.62 0.64
N ARG A 75 11.28 -4.79 1.96
CA ARG A 75 10.99 -6.09 2.56
C ARG A 75 9.54 -6.48 2.36
N ALA A 76 8.62 -5.52 2.46
CA ALA A 76 7.20 -5.71 2.21
C ALA A 76 6.95 -6.22 0.79
N ILE A 77 7.48 -5.51 -0.22
CA ILE A 77 7.41 -5.93 -1.64
C ILE A 77 7.95 -7.36 -1.81
N LYS A 78 9.15 -7.63 -1.28
CA LYS A 78 9.80 -8.94 -1.42
C LYS A 78 8.96 -10.07 -0.82
N LEU A 79 8.38 -9.89 0.37
CA LEU A 79 7.58 -10.93 1.03
C LEU A 79 6.33 -11.29 0.22
N VAL A 80 5.63 -10.29 -0.33
CA VAL A 80 4.42 -10.53 -1.11
C VAL A 80 4.77 -11.14 -2.48
N HIS A 81 5.85 -10.67 -3.12
CA HIS A 81 6.35 -11.26 -4.36
C HIS A 81 6.72 -12.74 -4.20
N GLU A 82 7.39 -13.11 -3.11
CA GLU A 82 7.78 -14.48 -2.80
C GLU A 82 6.63 -15.39 -2.31
N GLY A 83 5.40 -14.89 -2.22
CA GLY A 83 4.25 -15.65 -1.71
C GLY A 83 4.35 -15.98 -0.22
N ARG A 84 5.10 -15.21 0.55
CA ARG A 84 5.27 -15.34 2.01
C ARG A 84 4.33 -14.43 2.79
N ALA A 85 3.69 -13.48 2.12
CA ALA A 85 2.57 -12.70 2.60
C ALA A 85 1.53 -12.58 1.48
N PHE A 86 0.28 -12.35 1.85
CA PHE A 86 -0.84 -12.38 0.92
C PHE A 86 -0.98 -11.10 0.11
N ALA A 87 -0.87 -9.94 0.77
CA ALA A 87 -1.12 -8.66 0.12
C ALA A 87 -0.16 -7.58 0.59
N LEU A 88 0.03 -6.57 -0.27
CA LEU A 88 0.79 -5.34 -0.04
C LEU A 88 -0.18 -4.16 -0.07
N SER A 89 -0.15 -3.34 0.97
CA SER A 89 -0.96 -2.12 1.03
C SER A 89 -0.33 -1.00 0.22
N ALA A 90 -1.13 -0.42 -0.67
CA ALA A 90 -0.88 0.85 -1.35
C ALA A 90 0.37 0.98 -2.27
N PRO A 91 0.87 -0.06 -2.97
CA PRO A 91 1.86 0.15 -4.01
C PRO A 91 1.26 0.83 -5.25
N ALA A 92 2.07 1.64 -5.94
CA ALA A 92 1.84 1.93 -7.34
C ALA A 92 2.24 0.70 -8.19
N LYS A 93 1.59 0.50 -9.36
CA LYS A 93 1.85 -0.71 -10.17
C LYS A 93 3.30 -0.86 -10.63
N LYS A 94 4.03 0.24 -10.81
CA LYS A 94 5.45 0.22 -11.21
C LYS A 94 6.39 -0.21 -10.08
N GLU A 95 5.93 -0.19 -8.83
CA GLU A 95 6.73 -0.64 -7.68
C GLU A 95 6.75 -2.16 -7.53
N ALA A 96 5.67 -2.83 -7.95
CA ALA A 96 5.55 -4.28 -7.86
C ALA A 96 4.70 -4.83 -9.05
N PRO A 97 5.18 -4.70 -10.30
CA PRO A 97 4.40 -4.97 -11.51
C PRO A 97 3.94 -6.43 -11.64
N GLU A 98 4.59 -7.35 -10.96
CA GLU A 98 4.32 -8.79 -10.95
C GLU A 98 3.17 -9.20 -10.02
N LEU A 99 2.71 -8.31 -9.14
CA LEU A 99 1.60 -8.60 -8.23
C LEU A 99 0.25 -8.56 -8.95
N PHE A 100 -0.76 -9.13 -8.33
CA PHE A 100 -2.14 -9.13 -8.83
C PHE A 100 -2.91 -7.92 -8.26
N TYR A 101 -3.54 -7.13 -9.13
CA TYR A 101 -4.19 -5.88 -8.77
C TYR A 101 -5.69 -5.90 -9.01
N PRO A 102 -6.53 -5.32 -8.12
CA PRO A 102 -7.90 -4.98 -8.42
C PRO A 102 -7.96 -3.90 -9.53
N SER A 103 -9.14 -3.67 -10.09
CA SER A 103 -9.35 -2.66 -11.13
C SER A 103 -9.34 -1.25 -10.53
N ILE A 104 -9.99 -1.08 -9.38
CA ILE A 104 -10.19 0.20 -8.71
C ILE A 104 -9.03 0.48 -7.75
N PRO A 105 -8.33 1.62 -7.88
CA PRO A 105 -7.30 2.02 -6.93
C PRO A 105 -7.91 2.40 -5.57
N ILE A 106 -7.11 2.27 -4.51
CA ILE A 106 -7.50 2.66 -3.15
C ILE A 106 -7.14 4.12 -2.84
N GLY A 107 -6.31 4.74 -3.70
CA GLY A 107 -5.89 6.13 -3.55
C GLY A 107 -5.06 6.61 -4.73
N ILE A 108 -4.64 7.87 -4.63
CA ILE A 108 -3.78 8.53 -5.62
C ILE A 108 -2.59 9.12 -4.86
N GLN A 109 -1.37 8.78 -5.28
CA GLN A 109 -0.17 9.44 -4.77
C GLN A 109 0.28 10.55 -5.71
N LYS A 110 0.75 11.64 -5.12
CA LYS A 110 1.40 12.74 -5.81
C LYS A 110 2.79 12.95 -5.22
N MET A 111 3.81 12.57 -5.98
CA MET A 111 5.20 12.73 -5.58
C MET A 111 5.69 14.12 -5.97
N CYS A 112 6.26 14.86 -5.01
CA CYS A 112 6.73 16.22 -5.23
C CYS A 112 8.15 16.41 -4.73
N PHE A 113 8.88 17.28 -5.39
CA PHE A 113 10.17 17.75 -4.93
C PHE A 113 10.00 18.81 -3.83
N PHE A 114 10.85 18.74 -2.82
CA PHE A 114 10.87 19.66 -1.72
C PHE A 114 12.24 20.28 -1.56
N VAL A 115 12.27 21.61 -1.44
CA VAL A 115 13.47 22.42 -1.31
C VAL A 115 13.37 23.37 -0.13
N ARG A 116 14.49 23.91 0.35
CA ARG A 116 14.47 25.00 1.32
C ARG A 116 13.77 26.22 0.74
N LYS A 117 13.18 27.04 1.59
CA LYS A 117 12.39 28.23 1.22
C LYS A 117 13.17 29.24 0.33
N ASP A 118 14.47 29.35 0.56
CA ASP A 118 15.37 30.26 -0.17
C ASP A 118 15.79 29.76 -1.54
N SER A 119 15.61 28.48 -1.84
CA SER A 119 15.87 27.93 -3.17
C SER A 119 14.95 28.54 -4.24
N GLN A 120 15.52 28.90 -5.40
CA GLN A 120 14.78 29.37 -6.58
C GLN A 120 14.52 28.25 -7.59
N TRP A 121 15.03 27.04 -7.32
CA TRP A 121 14.84 25.91 -8.22
C TRP A 121 13.39 25.43 -8.24
N VAL A 122 12.91 25.13 -9.45
CA VAL A 122 11.59 24.54 -9.73
C VAL A 122 11.78 23.36 -10.66
N TYR A 123 11.04 22.31 -10.44
CA TYR A 123 11.00 21.14 -11.32
C TYR A 123 10.20 21.47 -12.59
N GLU A 124 10.85 21.42 -13.72
CA GLU A 124 10.29 21.67 -15.07
C GLU A 124 10.54 20.49 -16.01
N GLY A 125 10.61 19.30 -15.46
CA GLY A 125 10.89 18.05 -16.19
C GLY A 125 12.30 17.50 -15.91
N PRO A 126 12.66 16.33 -16.48
CA PRO A 126 13.90 15.62 -16.15
C PRO A 126 15.17 16.45 -16.31
N LEU A 127 15.25 17.30 -17.33
CA LEU A 127 16.44 18.11 -17.59
C LEU A 127 16.71 19.15 -16.49
N SER A 128 15.68 19.58 -15.76
CA SER A 128 15.85 20.50 -14.63
C SER A 128 16.54 19.87 -13.42
N LEU A 129 16.71 18.55 -13.40
CA LEU A 129 17.40 17.79 -12.33
C LEU A 129 18.93 17.79 -12.48
N ALA A 130 19.46 18.28 -13.60
CA ALA A 130 20.89 18.26 -13.88
C ALA A 130 21.71 18.89 -12.73
N ASN A 131 22.78 18.21 -12.31
CA ASN A 131 23.70 18.62 -11.26
C ASN A 131 23.12 18.71 -9.83
N LEU A 132 21.89 18.25 -9.60
CA LEU A 132 21.31 18.21 -8.25
C LEU A 132 21.63 16.91 -7.55
N GLN A 133 21.78 16.98 -6.22
CA GLN A 133 21.77 15.82 -5.34
C GLN A 133 20.36 15.65 -4.77
N ILE A 134 19.75 14.47 -5.01
CA ILE A 134 18.33 14.23 -4.79
C ILE A 134 18.13 13.08 -3.78
N GLY A 135 17.47 13.37 -2.67
CA GLY A 135 17.06 12.33 -1.72
C GLY A 135 15.82 11.59 -2.20
N VAL A 136 15.81 10.24 -2.18
CA VAL A 136 14.70 9.42 -2.63
C VAL A 136 14.54 8.16 -1.79
N ALA A 137 13.31 7.69 -1.64
CA ALA A 137 13.02 6.41 -0.99
C ALA A 137 13.45 5.24 -1.88
N LYS A 138 14.20 4.29 -1.31
CA LYS A 138 14.58 3.08 -2.02
C LYS A 138 13.33 2.27 -2.39
N ASP A 139 13.30 1.79 -3.62
CA ASP A 139 12.22 0.97 -4.22
C ASP A 139 10.86 1.70 -4.34
N ALA A 140 10.82 3.03 -4.17
CA ALA A 140 9.67 3.84 -4.56
C ALA A 140 9.71 4.13 -6.07
N SER A 141 8.54 4.11 -6.72
CA SER A 141 8.43 4.54 -8.12
C SER A 141 8.51 6.05 -8.23
N LEU A 142 9.31 6.53 -9.17
CA LEU A 142 9.34 7.92 -9.61
C LEU A 142 8.63 8.10 -10.96
N GLU A 143 7.75 7.18 -11.33
CA GLU A 143 6.91 7.22 -12.52
C GLU A 143 7.71 7.50 -13.82
N GLU A 144 7.50 8.65 -14.46
CA GLU A 144 8.23 9.06 -15.66
C GLU A 144 9.72 9.29 -15.43
N LEU A 145 10.17 9.49 -14.19
CA LEU A 145 11.57 9.71 -13.84
C LEU A 145 12.36 8.43 -13.59
N ASN A 146 11.75 7.25 -13.58
CA ASN A 146 12.47 6.00 -13.32
C ASN A 146 13.64 5.79 -14.31
N GLY A 147 13.45 6.12 -15.60
CA GLY A 147 14.51 6.06 -16.61
C GLY A 147 15.63 7.05 -16.32
N TYR A 148 15.29 8.31 -16.04
CA TYR A 148 16.27 9.33 -15.68
C TYR A 148 17.08 8.95 -14.45
N MET A 149 16.43 8.44 -13.39
CA MET A 149 17.09 7.98 -12.17
C MET A 149 18.07 6.82 -12.44
N TYR A 150 17.71 5.91 -13.35
CA TYR A 150 18.60 4.82 -13.75
C TYR A 150 19.85 5.32 -14.46
N GLU A 151 19.69 6.26 -15.40
CA GLU A 151 20.78 6.83 -16.21
C GLU A 151 21.71 7.77 -15.41
N HIS A 152 21.18 8.41 -14.35
CA HIS A 152 21.87 9.42 -13.53
C HIS A 152 21.90 9.01 -12.05
N SER A 153 22.15 7.74 -11.78
CA SER A 153 22.04 7.17 -10.43
C SER A 153 22.94 7.86 -9.38
N GLU A 154 24.04 8.47 -9.79
CA GLU A 154 24.95 9.24 -8.94
C GLU A 154 24.33 10.51 -8.34
N GLN A 155 23.27 11.03 -8.93
CA GLN A 155 22.51 12.18 -8.44
C GLN A 155 21.53 11.78 -7.32
N PHE A 156 21.15 10.48 -7.21
CA PHE A 156 20.11 10.01 -6.32
C PHE A 156 20.67 9.33 -5.08
N GLN A 157 20.37 9.88 -3.91
CA GLN A 157 20.70 9.28 -2.63
C GLN A 157 19.55 8.40 -2.17
N LEU A 158 19.64 7.10 -2.47
CA LEU A 158 18.66 6.09 -2.07
C LEU A 158 18.70 5.87 -0.54
N GLN A 159 17.55 5.93 0.09
CA GLN A 159 17.40 5.76 1.52
C GLN A 159 16.30 4.74 1.84
N PRO A 160 16.57 3.77 2.73
CA PRO A 160 15.54 2.81 3.13
C PRO A 160 14.28 3.51 3.63
N TYR A 161 13.11 3.11 3.13
CA TYR A 161 11.85 3.68 3.52
C TYR A 161 11.29 2.97 4.76
N HIS A 162 11.13 3.72 5.84
CA HIS A 162 10.56 3.33 7.13
C HIS A 162 10.04 4.58 7.86
N GLY A 163 9.35 4.43 8.99
CA GLY A 163 8.68 5.52 9.70
C GLY A 163 9.52 6.77 10.08
N ARG A 164 10.84 6.71 9.98
CA ARG A 164 11.74 7.87 10.20
C ARG A 164 12.26 8.50 8.90
N PHE A 165 11.87 7.98 7.75
CA PHE A 165 12.39 8.41 6.45
C PHE A 165 12.24 9.91 6.22
N LEU A 166 11.01 10.45 6.33
CA LEU A 166 10.74 11.88 6.09
C LEU A 166 11.53 12.79 7.02
N LYS A 167 11.51 12.52 8.33
CA LYS A 167 12.29 13.29 9.30
C LYS A 167 13.77 13.32 8.98
N GLN A 168 14.33 12.19 8.52
CA GLN A 168 15.75 12.11 8.13
C GLN A 168 16.03 12.91 6.86
N ASN A 169 15.15 12.85 5.85
CA ASN A 169 15.30 13.62 4.60
C ASN A 169 15.17 15.11 4.85
N ILE A 170 14.17 15.54 5.60
CA ILE A 170 14.00 16.95 6.01
C ILE A 170 15.27 17.47 6.72
N ASN A 171 15.81 16.72 7.67
CA ASN A 171 17.04 17.09 8.37
C ASN A 171 18.26 17.15 7.43
N LYS A 172 18.37 16.27 6.44
CA LYS A 172 19.47 16.30 5.46
C LYS A 172 19.35 17.51 4.55
N LEU A 173 18.14 17.82 4.05
CA LEU A 173 17.87 19.00 3.25
C LEU A 173 18.23 20.30 4.00
N MET A 174 17.79 20.42 5.26
CA MET A 174 18.11 21.59 6.11
C MET A 174 19.61 21.73 6.41
N LYS A 175 20.37 20.64 6.35
CA LYS A 175 21.84 20.63 6.52
C LYS A 175 22.61 20.69 5.20
N ASN A 176 21.98 21.04 4.10
CA ASN A 176 22.58 21.12 2.76
C ASN A 176 23.32 19.84 2.33
N ARG A 177 22.84 18.66 2.74
CA ARG A 177 23.43 17.38 2.35
C ARG A 177 22.96 16.91 0.98
N TYR A 178 21.87 17.49 0.49
CA TYR A 178 21.39 17.44 -0.88
C TYR A 178 20.51 18.67 -1.16
N ASP A 179 20.24 18.91 -2.45
CA ASP A 179 19.56 20.11 -2.93
C ASP A 179 18.03 19.97 -2.79
N THR A 180 17.52 18.77 -3.00
CA THR A 180 16.10 18.45 -2.93
C THR A 180 15.89 17.00 -2.49
N PHE A 181 14.70 16.68 -2.04
CA PHE A 181 14.23 15.30 -1.96
C PHE A 181 12.83 15.19 -2.60
N ILE A 182 12.50 14.02 -3.11
CA ILE A 182 11.19 13.74 -3.67
C ILE A 182 10.45 12.74 -2.77
N PHE A 183 9.20 13.08 -2.42
CA PHE A 183 8.31 12.19 -1.67
C PHE A 183 6.86 12.61 -1.82
N SER A 184 5.91 11.78 -1.30
CA SER A 184 4.49 12.08 -1.38
C SER A 184 4.14 13.41 -0.69
N ARG A 185 3.35 14.22 -1.41
CA ARG A 185 3.05 15.60 -1.01
C ARG A 185 2.38 15.67 0.36
N ASN A 186 1.33 14.89 0.56
CA ASN A 186 0.52 14.94 1.77
C ASN A 186 1.32 14.48 3.01
N SER A 187 2.11 13.42 2.88
CA SER A 187 2.97 12.94 3.97
C SER A 187 4.04 13.94 4.34
N THR A 188 4.67 14.56 3.33
CA THR A 188 5.70 15.57 3.58
C THR A 188 5.13 16.80 4.27
N LEU A 189 3.98 17.33 3.81
CA LEU A 189 3.32 18.46 4.47
C LEU A 189 2.88 18.15 5.91
N LEU A 190 2.40 16.94 6.15
CA LEU A 190 2.04 16.49 7.50
C LEU A 190 3.26 16.47 8.42
N GLU A 191 4.39 15.92 7.97
CA GLU A 191 5.62 15.86 8.77
C GLU A 191 6.24 17.25 8.98
N LEU A 192 6.23 18.12 7.96
CA LEU A 192 6.66 19.52 8.09
C LEU A 192 5.84 20.27 9.13
N LYS A 193 4.51 20.04 9.17
CA LYS A 193 3.63 20.59 10.21
C LYS A 193 4.02 20.09 11.60
N ARG A 194 4.26 18.78 11.76
CA ARG A 194 4.69 18.17 13.03
C ARG A 194 6.02 18.72 13.54
N LEU A 195 6.92 19.03 12.62
CA LEU A 195 8.25 19.59 12.92
C LEU A 195 8.27 21.12 13.03
N ASN A 196 7.15 21.82 12.81
CA ASN A 196 7.03 23.28 12.72
C ASN A 196 7.94 23.90 11.62
N LEU A 197 8.08 23.22 10.47
CA LEU A 197 8.95 23.61 9.35
C LEU A 197 8.20 23.99 8.08
N LEU A 198 6.87 24.17 8.10
CA LEU A 198 6.07 24.55 6.94
C LEU A 198 6.53 25.85 6.26
N GLY A 199 7.11 26.80 7.04
CA GLY A 199 7.66 28.05 6.51
C GLY A 199 9.12 27.97 6.03
N GLU A 200 9.81 26.85 6.25
CA GLU A 200 11.23 26.66 5.94
C GLU A 200 11.48 25.80 4.71
N ILE A 201 10.51 24.96 4.33
CA ILE A 201 10.57 24.05 3.19
C ILE A 201 9.32 24.25 2.35
N LYS A 202 9.51 24.28 1.03
CA LYS A 202 8.42 24.41 0.06
C LYS A 202 8.47 23.32 -1.00
N SER A 203 7.32 23.02 -1.62
CA SER A 203 7.26 22.19 -2.83
C SER A 203 7.80 22.99 -4.02
N ALA A 204 8.65 22.34 -4.83
CA ALA A 204 9.27 22.92 -6.02
C ALA A 204 8.74 22.28 -7.33
N GLY A 205 7.61 21.63 -7.30
CA GLY A 205 7.00 20.91 -8.41
C GLY A 205 6.80 19.44 -8.13
N CYS A 206 5.98 18.80 -8.93
CA CYS A 206 5.60 17.39 -8.73
C CYS A 206 5.74 16.65 -10.07
N ILE A 207 5.95 15.34 -9.98
CA ILE A 207 5.83 14.42 -11.11
C ILE A 207 4.36 14.01 -11.29
N SER A 208 4.10 13.16 -12.30
CA SER A 208 2.75 12.64 -12.56
C SER A 208 2.14 11.97 -11.33
N GLU A 209 0.84 12.08 -11.22
CA GLU A 209 0.09 11.34 -10.21
C GLU A 209 0.03 9.86 -10.56
N ALA A 210 0.09 9.00 -9.55
CA ALA A 210 0.00 7.56 -9.72
C ALA A 210 -1.11 6.97 -8.83
N PRO A 211 -2.01 6.14 -9.38
CA PRO A 211 -2.95 5.39 -8.57
C PRO A 211 -2.21 4.33 -7.74
N ILE A 212 -2.59 4.20 -6.48
CA ILE A 212 -2.11 3.18 -5.55
C ILE A 212 -3.22 2.16 -5.26
N TYR A 213 -2.83 0.93 -4.97
CA TYR A 213 -3.75 -0.21 -4.89
C TYR A 213 -3.46 -1.06 -3.66
N VAL A 214 -4.40 -1.91 -3.26
CA VAL A 214 -4.06 -3.12 -2.52
C VAL A 214 -3.64 -4.16 -3.56
N ALA A 215 -2.39 -4.63 -3.48
CA ALA A 215 -1.87 -5.61 -4.42
C ALA A 215 -1.74 -6.98 -3.75
N PHE A 216 -2.09 -8.05 -4.46
CA PHE A 216 -2.10 -9.40 -3.94
C PHE A 216 -0.96 -10.21 -4.54
N SER A 217 -0.44 -11.17 -3.79
CA SER A 217 0.57 -12.09 -4.27
C SER A 217 0.05 -12.89 -5.47
N SER A 218 0.85 -12.97 -6.53
CA SER A 218 0.60 -13.80 -7.71
C SER A 218 1.15 -15.24 -7.57
N ALA A 219 1.78 -15.56 -6.42
CA ALA A 219 2.30 -16.89 -6.15
C ALA A 219 1.19 -17.95 -6.09
N ASP A 220 1.52 -19.19 -6.50
CA ASP A 220 0.56 -20.28 -6.68
C ASP A 220 -0.30 -20.55 -5.44
N ASN A 221 0.30 -20.46 -4.23
CA ASN A 221 -0.40 -20.68 -2.97
C ASN A 221 -1.50 -19.63 -2.69
N TYR A 222 -1.42 -18.45 -3.30
CA TYR A 222 -2.39 -17.36 -3.12
C TYR A 222 -3.23 -17.03 -4.35
N LEU A 223 -2.85 -17.52 -5.53
CA LEU A 223 -3.43 -17.09 -6.81
C LEU A 223 -4.96 -17.15 -6.86
N GLN A 224 -5.57 -18.21 -6.33
CA GLN A 224 -7.04 -18.34 -6.32
C GLN A 224 -7.69 -17.35 -5.36
N ALA A 225 -7.14 -17.19 -4.15
CA ALA A 225 -7.61 -16.22 -3.18
C ALA A 225 -7.44 -14.78 -3.71
N ALA A 226 -6.29 -14.47 -4.30
CA ALA A 226 -6.01 -13.16 -4.90
C ALA A 226 -7.03 -12.79 -5.98
N LYS A 227 -7.36 -13.70 -6.90
CA LYS A 227 -8.39 -13.50 -7.94
C LYS A 227 -9.79 -13.27 -7.36
N TYR A 228 -10.14 -14.01 -6.33
CA TYR A 228 -11.44 -13.86 -5.67
C TYR A 228 -11.53 -12.55 -4.89
N ILE A 229 -10.54 -12.30 -4.03
CA ILE A 229 -10.54 -11.15 -3.12
C ILE A 229 -10.39 -9.84 -3.89
N SER A 230 -9.57 -9.76 -4.95
CA SER A 230 -9.46 -8.55 -5.77
C SER A 230 -10.80 -8.15 -6.41
N LYS A 231 -11.60 -9.12 -6.89
CA LYS A 231 -12.94 -8.84 -7.43
C LYS A 231 -13.89 -8.35 -6.34
N LYS A 232 -13.83 -8.96 -5.14
CA LYS A 232 -14.59 -8.49 -3.99
C LYS A 232 -14.18 -7.09 -3.58
N PHE A 233 -12.88 -6.79 -3.62
CA PHE A 233 -12.36 -5.45 -3.35
C PHE A 233 -13.00 -4.40 -4.27
N ASP A 234 -13.03 -4.65 -5.59
CA ASP A 234 -13.69 -3.76 -6.56
C ASP A 234 -15.18 -3.56 -6.24
N ILE A 235 -15.90 -4.64 -5.88
CA ILE A 235 -17.32 -4.56 -5.52
C ILE A 235 -17.54 -3.70 -4.27
N GLU A 236 -16.75 -3.90 -3.23
CA GLU A 236 -16.89 -3.16 -1.98
C GLU A 236 -16.47 -1.69 -2.15
N MET A 237 -15.44 -1.40 -2.96
CA MET A 237 -15.08 -0.03 -3.33
C MET A 237 -16.24 0.71 -4.01
N LEU A 238 -16.96 0.06 -4.93
CA LEU A 238 -18.14 0.62 -5.56
C LEU A 238 -19.29 0.88 -4.56
N LYS A 239 -19.51 -0.02 -3.60
CA LYS A 239 -20.50 0.16 -2.54
C LYS A 239 -20.16 1.35 -1.63
N LEU A 240 -18.90 1.43 -1.19
CA LEU A 240 -18.41 2.55 -0.36
C LEU A 240 -18.55 3.90 -1.10
N ALA A 241 -18.25 3.93 -2.41
CA ALA A 241 -18.46 5.12 -3.23
C ALA A 241 -19.95 5.47 -3.37
N GLY A 242 -20.79 4.49 -3.70
CA GLY A 242 -22.24 4.69 -3.88
C GLY A 242 -22.97 5.12 -2.61
N SER A 243 -22.49 4.73 -1.43
CA SER A 243 -23.04 5.15 -0.13
C SER A 243 -22.53 6.52 0.34
N GLY A 244 -21.51 7.10 -0.31
CA GLY A 244 -20.81 8.31 0.13
C GLY A 244 -19.83 8.10 1.29
N GLN A 245 -19.69 6.87 1.77
CA GLN A 245 -18.75 6.55 2.88
C GLN A 245 -17.30 6.72 2.45
N LEU A 246 -16.97 6.40 1.19
CA LEU A 246 -15.63 6.59 0.66
C LEU A 246 -15.24 8.07 0.65
N ASP A 247 -16.09 8.96 0.16
CA ASP A 247 -15.83 10.41 0.18
C ASP A 247 -15.73 10.97 1.60
N THR A 248 -16.49 10.43 2.55
CA THR A 248 -16.39 10.78 3.97
C THR A 248 -15.00 10.46 4.52
N ILE A 249 -14.47 9.26 4.23
CA ILE A 249 -13.13 8.87 4.65
C ILE A 249 -12.07 9.76 3.96
N LEU A 250 -12.14 9.91 2.64
CA LEU A 250 -11.17 10.71 1.88
C LEU A 250 -11.12 12.16 2.36
N SER A 251 -12.27 12.78 2.64
CA SER A 251 -12.39 14.14 3.16
C SER A 251 -11.79 14.28 4.57
N LYS A 252 -12.02 13.30 5.46
CA LYS A 252 -11.46 13.25 6.82
C LYS A 252 -9.94 13.39 6.81
N TYR A 253 -9.26 12.82 5.80
CA TYR A 253 -7.80 12.83 5.67
C TYR A 253 -7.28 13.92 4.72
N ASN A 254 -8.16 14.77 4.17
CA ASN A 254 -7.80 15.83 3.22
C ASN A 254 -6.94 15.30 2.06
N THR A 255 -7.37 14.19 1.44
CA THR A 255 -6.59 13.50 0.40
C THR A 255 -6.39 14.34 -0.87
N GLY A 256 -7.34 15.22 -1.18
CA GLY A 256 -7.34 16.08 -2.36
C GLY A 256 -7.89 15.40 -3.62
N PHE A 257 -8.48 14.21 -3.49
CA PHE A 257 -9.20 13.50 -4.56
C PHE A 257 -10.50 12.89 -4.01
N THR A 258 -11.40 12.48 -4.89
CA THR A 258 -12.75 12.00 -4.61
C THR A 258 -12.92 10.51 -4.92
N ALA A 259 -14.03 9.92 -4.42
CA ALA A 259 -14.40 8.55 -4.80
C ALA A 259 -14.64 8.42 -6.30
N ALA A 260 -15.24 9.43 -6.95
CA ALA A 260 -15.49 9.42 -8.39
C ALA A 260 -14.18 9.32 -9.19
N GLU A 261 -13.13 10.07 -8.81
CA GLU A 261 -11.82 10.00 -9.46
C GLU A 261 -11.18 8.61 -9.34
N LEU A 262 -11.32 7.94 -8.19
CA LEU A 262 -10.83 6.57 -8.02
C LEU A 262 -11.57 5.58 -8.94
N ILE A 263 -12.90 5.71 -9.06
CA ILE A 263 -13.70 4.85 -9.92
C ILE A 263 -13.36 5.10 -11.40
N ASP A 264 -13.15 6.35 -11.80
CA ASP A 264 -12.78 6.71 -13.18
C ASP A 264 -11.42 6.13 -13.57
N TYR A 265 -10.43 6.12 -12.67
CA TYR A 265 -9.15 5.42 -12.89
C TYR A 265 -9.35 3.93 -13.16
N GLY A 266 -10.26 3.27 -12.44
CA GLY A 266 -10.64 1.87 -12.68
C GLY A 266 -11.25 1.66 -14.07
N ASN A 267 -12.16 2.53 -14.47
CA ASN A 267 -12.90 2.44 -15.73
C ASN A 267 -12.04 2.74 -16.97
N MET A 268 -11.08 3.68 -16.88
CA MET A 268 -10.19 4.02 -18.01
C MET A 268 -9.37 2.83 -18.50
N LYS A 269 -9.01 1.88 -17.63
CA LYS A 269 -8.24 0.68 -18.01
C LYS A 269 -9.08 -0.41 -18.67
N VAL A 270 -10.39 -0.47 -18.39
CA VAL A 270 -11.29 -1.46 -19.02
C VAL A 270 -11.50 -1.17 -20.52
N LYS A 271 -11.23 0.07 -20.98
CA LYS A 271 -11.39 0.48 -22.39
C LYS A 271 -10.16 0.26 -23.28
N ILE A 272 -9.03 -0.19 -22.71
CA ILE A 272 -7.75 -0.31 -23.42
C ILE A 272 -7.37 -1.78 -23.72
N TYR A 273 -8.19 -2.76 -23.30
CA TYR A 273 -7.97 -4.19 -23.57
C TYR A 273 -9.15 -4.82 -24.33
#